data_9af51c03ebb0ca2b30a92f64cb8b628e
#
_entry.id   9af51c03ebb0ca2b30a92f64cb8b628e
#
_cell.length_a   1.000
_cell.length_b   1.000
_cell.length_c   1.000
_cell.angle_alpha   90.00
_cell.angle_beta   90.00
_cell.angle_gamma   90.00
#
_symmetry.space_group_name_H-M   'P 1'
#
loop_
_entity.id
_entity.type
_entity.pdbx_description
1 polymer ?
#
loop_
_entity_poly.entity_id
_entity_poly.type
_entity_poly.pdbx_seq_one_letter_code
_entity_poly.pdbx_strand_id
1 'polypeptide(L)'
;MLERWSGIWYNGRENGHEKKSAPPARETVSPAPEKPAGSGAGPGKGANGVECYRVLLVDDEEEIRAGISRKIDWDSLGFTLAGEADNGEEALELAELVRPDVVLTDIKMPFMDGLELCRRLKRVLPAAKTVVFSGFDDFEYARKAVGMGVSEYIMKPINAQEMSGVLLRLKDQLDQQQAERRDMESLRRRYEESLPVLRELFYTRLLDGQVRSEQIGDRAARYEIQMPDGPWTVALFDVDSLEDAEQRDELLLLSVQGFLTKYTNLDCVVRTVLYNDSVALLAQTDQTYTLLEELERLRALALNYLGLELTVGVGLSCPALGELRQSTEGARSALDYRVLMGGGRVLYIGDIEPGTSAELSLDEDDQRELATAVKLGTAEQVEELVCSLMERLRKHRMDLAQCSLFLLELTTALIRLARAGDVELEAVFGPGFTGVVSISQFRSLDELEHWCVDRCLNLRELLGRQRSDSAWRTVERAKHYIS
;
A
#
# COMPACT_ATOMS: atom_id res chain seq x y z
N MET A 1 -20.18 -17.24 42.80
CA MET A 1 -21.27 -16.26 42.94
C MET A 1 -21.78 -15.93 41.54
N LEU A 2 -22.62 -16.85 41.10
CA LEU A 2 -23.44 -16.67 39.89
C LEU A 2 -24.73 -16.01 40.32
N GLU A 3 -25.41 -15.36 39.42
CA GLU A 3 -26.71 -14.72 39.52
C GLU A 3 -26.74 -13.22 39.81
N ARG A 4 -26.94 -12.50 38.73
CA ARG A 4 -27.98 -11.44 38.55
C ARG A 4 -27.61 -10.56 37.38
N TRP A 5 -28.31 -10.71 36.30
CA TRP A 5 -28.91 -9.63 35.48
C TRP A 5 -29.72 -10.30 34.36
N SER A 6 -30.94 -10.64 34.72
CA SER A 6 -32.02 -10.88 33.75
C SER A 6 -33.11 -9.89 34.05
N GLY A 7 -33.57 -9.20 33.05
CA GLY A 7 -34.93 -8.64 33.03
C GLY A 7 -35.04 -7.14 33.07
N ILE A 8 -35.30 -6.50 31.96
CA ILE A 8 -36.39 -5.52 31.80
C ILE A 8 -36.77 -5.52 30.32
N TRP A 9 -37.88 -6.19 30.02
CA TRP A 9 -38.65 -6.07 28.78
C TRP A 9 -40.00 -5.45 29.08
N TYR A 10 -40.48 -4.58 28.17
CA TYR A 10 -41.87 -4.18 27.86
C TYR A 10 -42.67 -3.36 28.86
N ASN A 11 -43.10 -2.17 28.42
CA ASN A 11 -44.50 -1.83 28.18
C ASN A 11 -44.54 -0.43 27.58
N GLY A 12 -45.10 -0.27 26.51
CA GLY A 12 -46.10 0.15 25.72
C GLY A 12 -47.21 1.01 26.35
N ARG A 13 -47.52 2.15 25.72
CA ARG A 13 -48.91 2.64 25.54
C ARG A 13 -48.94 3.80 24.55
N GLU A 14 -49.81 3.64 23.59
CA GLU A 14 -50.35 4.61 22.64
C GLU A 14 -50.93 5.85 23.31
N ASN A 15 -50.83 7.01 22.62
CA ASN A 15 -51.90 8.01 22.44
C ASN A 15 -51.32 9.11 21.53
N GLY A 16 -51.75 9.28 20.33
CA GLY A 16 -52.93 9.96 19.82
C GLY A 16 -52.71 11.43 19.50
N HIS A 17 -52.89 11.79 18.19
CA HIS A 17 -53.15 13.13 17.63
C HIS A 17 -51.94 14.11 17.38
N GLU A 18 -51.58 14.34 16.17
CA GLU A 18 -52.05 15.36 15.25
C GLU A 18 -51.16 15.44 13.99
N LYS A 19 -51.81 15.34 12.86
CA LYS A 19 -51.21 15.59 11.54
C LYS A 19 -50.88 17.05 11.40
N LYS A 20 -49.62 17.45 11.34
CA LYS A 20 -49.16 18.67 10.67
C LYS A 20 -48.30 18.27 9.48
N SER A 21 -48.79 18.70 8.31
CA SER A 21 -48.16 18.57 7.00
C SER A 21 -46.75 19.13 6.98
N ALA A 22 -45.80 18.28 6.60
CA ALA A 22 -44.44 18.68 6.26
C ALA A 22 -44.43 19.39 4.89
N PRO A 23 -43.63 20.46 4.73
CA PRO A 23 -43.40 21.07 3.42
C PRO A 23 -42.54 20.15 2.54
N PRO A 24 -42.64 20.26 1.18
CA PRO A 24 -41.95 19.35 0.26
C PRO A 24 -40.43 19.50 0.39
N ALA A 25 -39.75 18.35 0.41
CA ALA A 25 -38.33 18.28 0.40
C ALA A 25 -37.78 18.97 -0.87
N ARG A 26 -36.92 19.97 -0.64
CA ARG A 26 -36.04 20.50 -1.70
C ARG A 26 -35.11 19.37 -2.13
N GLU A 27 -35.21 18.99 -3.40
CA GLU A 27 -34.22 18.19 -4.09
C GLU A 27 -32.87 18.90 -3.96
N THR A 28 -31.98 18.33 -3.17
CA THR A 28 -30.55 18.68 -3.20
C THR A 28 -29.99 18.10 -4.48
N VAL A 29 -29.87 18.95 -5.48
CA VAL A 29 -29.07 18.70 -6.67
C VAL A 29 -27.64 18.53 -6.18
N SER A 30 -27.15 17.29 -6.24
CA SER A 30 -25.75 16.96 -6.05
C SER A 30 -24.94 17.74 -7.10
N PRO A 31 -23.89 18.50 -6.75
CA PRO A 31 -23.07 19.13 -7.75
C PRO A 31 -22.41 18.03 -8.57
N ALA A 32 -22.60 18.09 -9.88
CA ALA A 32 -21.86 17.27 -10.82
C ALA A 32 -20.35 17.43 -10.56
N PRO A 33 -19.53 16.37 -10.70
CA PRO A 33 -18.11 16.51 -10.52
C PRO A 33 -17.58 17.53 -11.54
N GLU A 34 -16.99 18.61 -11.04
CA GLU A 34 -16.25 19.57 -11.83
C GLU A 34 -15.18 18.80 -12.64
N LYS A 35 -15.36 18.79 -13.94
CA LYS A 35 -14.31 18.35 -14.85
C LYS A 35 -13.08 19.21 -14.59
N PRO A 36 -11.89 18.63 -14.42
CA PRO A 36 -10.67 19.43 -14.28
C PRO A 36 -10.52 20.31 -15.53
N ALA A 37 -10.51 21.62 -15.32
CA ALA A 37 -10.20 22.60 -16.34
C ALA A 37 -8.78 22.37 -16.81
N GLY A 38 -8.61 22.06 -18.11
CA GLY A 38 -7.34 22.17 -18.77
C GLY A 38 -6.67 20.89 -19.25
N SER A 39 -7.38 20.01 -19.95
CA SER A 39 -6.73 19.20 -20.98
C SER A 39 -6.71 20.03 -22.27
N GLY A 40 -5.59 20.66 -22.59
CA GLY A 40 -5.37 21.24 -23.90
C GLY A 40 -5.70 20.17 -24.94
N ALA A 41 -6.62 20.49 -25.88
CA ALA A 41 -6.93 19.58 -26.96
C ALA A 41 -5.61 19.28 -27.69
N GLY A 42 -5.22 18.03 -27.74
CA GLY A 42 -4.04 17.59 -28.48
C GLY A 42 -4.18 17.90 -29.98
N PRO A 43 -3.08 17.81 -30.74
CA PRO A 43 -3.07 18.13 -32.17
C PRO A 43 -4.16 17.37 -32.95
N GLY A 44 -4.79 18.03 -33.93
CA GLY A 44 -5.79 17.43 -34.79
C GLY A 44 -5.17 16.33 -35.65
N LYS A 45 -5.94 15.31 -36.02
CA LYS A 45 -5.47 14.31 -36.99
C LYS A 45 -5.54 14.87 -38.39
N GLY A 46 -4.40 15.03 -39.07
CA GLY A 46 -4.34 15.33 -40.50
C GLY A 46 -4.88 14.18 -41.36
N ALA A 47 -5.04 14.40 -42.65
CA ALA A 47 -5.60 13.44 -43.60
C ALA A 47 -4.86 12.08 -43.62
N ASN A 48 -3.61 12.02 -43.18
CA ASN A 48 -2.76 10.82 -43.13
C ASN A 48 -2.64 10.20 -41.69
N GLY A 49 -3.49 10.61 -40.74
CA GLY A 49 -3.46 10.07 -39.37
C GLY A 49 -2.29 10.58 -38.53
N VAL A 50 -1.50 11.50 -39.02
CA VAL A 50 -0.43 12.18 -38.29
C VAL A 50 -1.04 13.31 -37.46
N GLU A 51 -0.61 13.49 -36.23
CA GLU A 51 -1.02 14.60 -35.37
C GLU A 51 -0.46 15.91 -35.97
N CYS A 52 -1.34 16.80 -36.44
CA CYS A 52 -0.99 18.09 -37.04
C CYS A 52 -1.46 19.23 -36.14
N TYR A 53 -0.68 20.33 -36.10
CA TYR A 53 -1.07 21.55 -35.39
C TYR A 53 -2.13 22.32 -36.18
N ARG A 54 -3.12 22.86 -35.50
CA ARG A 54 -4.25 23.59 -36.09
C ARG A 54 -3.91 25.04 -36.30
N VAL A 55 -4.15 25.52 -37.51
CA VAL A 55 -3.92 26.91 -37.91
C VAL A 55 -5.26 27.61 -38.14
N LEU A 56 -5.42 28.81 -37.60
CA LEU A 56 -6.48 29.75 -37.94
C LEU A 56 -5.88 30.88 -38.77
N LEU A 57 -6.41 31.13 -39.95
CA LEU A 57 -5.97 32.20 -40.88
C LEU A 57 -6.98 33.34 -40.84
N VAL A 58 -6.51 34.56 -40.64
CA VAL A 58 -7.36 35.75 -40.47
C VAL A 58 -6.80 36.89 -41.36
N ASP A 59 -7.57 37.32 -42.34
CA ASP A 59 -7.23 38.44 -43.23
C ASP A 59 -8.56 38.91 -43.86
N ASP A 60 -8.81 40.20 -44.00
CA ASP A 60 -10.05 40.73 -44.59
C ASP A 60 -10.08 40.60 -46.12
N GLU A 61 -8.91 40.42 -46.76
CA GLU A 61 -8.80 40.20 -48.18
C GLU A 61 -8.94 38.71 -48.57
N GLU A 62 -10.07 38.31 -49.17
CA GLU A 62 -10.35 36.93 -49.58
C GLU A 62 -9.28 36.38 -50.53
N GLU A 63 -8.75 37.22 -51.44
CA GLU A 63 -7.71 36.81 -52.39
C GLU A 63 -6.39 36.41 -51.67
N ILE A 64 -6.04 37.11 -50.58
CA ILE A 64 -4.85 36.83 -49.78
C ILE A 64 -5.07 35.54 -49.01
N ARG A 65 -6.22 35.36 -48.33
CA ARG A 65 -6.55 34.11 -47.63
C ARG A 65 -6.47 32.91 -48.57
N ALA A 66 -7.18 32.98 -49.70
CA ALA A 66 -7.17 31.91 -50.70
C ALA A 66 -5.76 31.67 -51.29
N GLY A 67 -4.94 32.74 -51.43
CA GLY A 67 -3.56 32.63 -51.86
C GLY A 67 -2.66 31.90 -50.88
N ILE A 68 -2.76 32.20 -49.60
CA ILE A 68 -1.99 31.54 -48.54
C ILE A 68 -2.47 30.09 -48.38
N SER A 69 -3.78 29.87 -48.29
CA SER A 69 -4.38 28.55 -48.10
C SER A 69 -3.95 27.55 -49.21
N ARG A 70 -3.82 27.98 -50.47
CA ARG A 70 -3.45 27.14 -51.61
C ARG A 70 -1.93 26.99 -51.85
N LYS A 71 -1.13 28.01 -51.48
CA LYS A 71 0.33 28.03 -51.76
C LYS A 71 1.15 27.31 -50.70
N ILE A 72 0.62 27.14 -49.50
CA ILE A 72 1.29 26.46 -48.37
C ILE A 72 0.87 25.00 -48.38
N ASP A 73 1.84 24.11 -48.35
CA ASP A 73 1.63 22.67 -48.13
C ASP A 73 1.58 22.39 -46.63
N TRP A 74 0.40 22.60 -46.05
CA TRP A 74 0.17 22.49 -44.61
C TRP A 74 0.54 21.13 -44.06
N ASP A 75 0.12 20.06 -44.73
CA ASP A 75 0.34 18.69 -44.27
C ASP A 75 1.83 18.33 -44.19
N SER A 76 2.63 18.74 -45.22
CA SER A 76 4.07 18.49 -45.23
C SER A 76 4.81 19.23 -44.12
N LEU A 77 4.29 20.39 -43.70
CA LEU A 77 4.83 21.18 -42.59
C LEU A 77 4.34 20.72 -41.21
N GLY A 78 3.39 19.76 -41.14
CA GLY A 78 2.81 19.26 -39.91
C GLY A 78 1.73 20.15 -39.32
N PHE A 79 1.03 20.90 -40.17
CA PHE A 79 -0.10 21.75 -39.82
C PHE A 79 -1.36 21.36 -40.57
N THR A 80 -2.52 21.83 -40.10
CA THR A 80 -3.79 21.75 -40.77
C THR A 80 -4.51 23.08 -40.62
N LEU A 81 -5.08 23.60 -41.74
CA LEU A 81 -5.89 24.81 -41.70
C LEU A 81 -7.25 24.46 -41.08
N ALA A 82 -7.47 24.87 -39.83
CA ALA A 82 -8.67 24.53 -39.07
C ALA A 82 -9.81 25.54 -39.25
N GLY A 83 -9.50 26.73 -39.76
CA GLY A 83 -10.49 27.75 -40.02
C GLY A 83 -9.90 28.98 -40.70
N GLU A 84 -10.79 29.77 -41.33
CA GLU A 84 -10.49 31.06 -41.91
C GLU A 84 -11.51 32.06 -41.39
N ALA A 85 -11.10 33.32 -41.14
CA ALA A 85 -11.96 34.42 -40.75
C ALA A 85 -11.59 35.70 -41.49
N ASP A 86 -12.53 36.57 -41.69
CA ASP A 86 -12.35 37.85 -42.43
C ASP A 86 -12.15 39.05 -41.49
N ASN A 87 -12.32 38.88 -40.21
CA ASN A 87 -12.10 39.92 -39.17
C ASN A 87 -11.73 39.33 -37.81
N GLY A 88 -11.30 40.20 -36.89
CA GLY A 88 -10.85 39.76 -35.58
C GLY A 88 -11.97 39.28 -34.64
N GLU A 89 -13.22 39.70 -34.82
CA GLU A 89 -14.34 39.24 -33.97
C GLU A 89 -14.72 37.81 -34.34
N GLU A 90 -14.93 37.53 -35.63
CA GLU A 90 -15.18 36.19 -36.16
C GLU A 90 -14.02 35.22 -35.82
N ALA A 91 -12.77 35.73 -35.93
CA ALA A 91 -11.58 34.95 -35.58
C ALA A 91 -11.57 34.53 -34.09
N LEU A 92 -12.02 35.41 -33.18
CA LEU A 92 -12.08 35.11 -31.77
C LEU A 92 -13.13 34.04 -31.46
N GLU A 93 -14.33 34.16 -32.04
CA GLU A 93 -15.39 33.15 -31.90
C GLU A 93 -14.95 31.79 -32.46
N LEU A 94 -14.34 31.80 -33.66
CA LEU A 94 -13.84 30.59 -34.30
C LEU A 94 -12.67 29.97 -33.50
N ALA A 95 -11.80 30.79 -32.90
CA ALA A 95 -10.69 30.32 -32.05
C ALA A 95 -11.18 29.59 -30.79
N GLU A 96 -12.27 30.00 -30.19
CA GLU A 96 -12.89 29.28 -29.07
C GLU A 96 -13.41 27.90 -29.46
N LEU A 97 -13.94 27.80 -30.69
CA LEU A 97 -14.51 26.58 -31.24
C LEU A 97 -13.42 25.58 -31.70
N VAL A 98 -12.49 26.04 -32.58
CA VAL A 98 -11.47 25.17 -33.20
C VAL A 98 -10.21 25.03 -32.35
N ARG A 99 -10.00 25.92 -31.36
CA ARG A 99 -8.82 25.94 -30.48
C ARG A 99 -7.50 25.79 -31.23
N PRO A 100 -7.13 26.77 -32.06
CA PRO A 100 -5.94 26.71 -32.90
C PRO A 100 -4.66 26.72 -32.08
N ASP A 101 -3.64 26.03 -32.57
CA ASP A 101 -2.29 26.06 -31.99
C ASP A 101 -1.49 27.26 -32.52
N VAL A 102 -1.84 27.72 -33.76
CA VAL A 102 -1.24 28.90 -34.39
C VAL A 102 -2.35 29.76 -34.99
N VAL A 103 -2.26 31.07 -34.83
CA VAL A 103 -3.12 32.06 -35.44
C VAL A 103 -2.28 32.97 -36.33
N LEU A 104 -2.60 33.00 -37.60
CA LEU A 104 -1.97 33.87 -38.59
C LEU A 104 -2.96 35.02 -38.89
N THR A 105 -2.59 36.25 -38.60
CA THR A 105 -3.52 37.39 -38.72
C THR A 105 -2.93 38.59 -39.41
N ASP A 106 -3.72 39.25 -40.26
CA ASP A 106 -3.36 40.62 -40.69
C ASP A 106 -3.52 41.62 -39.54
N ILE A 107 -2.84 42.75 -39.58
CA ILE A 107 -2.97 43.84 -38.65
C ILE A 107 -4.23 44.66 -38.91
N LYS A 108 -4.39 45.08 -40.14
CA LYS A 108 -5.44 46.03 -40.54
C LYS A 108 -6.69 45.30 -41.03
N MET A 109 -7.62 45.12 -40.12
CA MET A 109 -8.90 44.46 -40.43
C MET A 109 -10.06 45.30 -39.89
N PRO A 110 -11.27 45.21 -40.50
CA PRO A 110 -12.45 45.87 -40.00
C PRO A 110 -12.88 45.32 -38.61
N PHE A 111 -13.63 46.11 -37.83
CA PHE A 111 -14.21 45.80 -36.53
C PHE A 111 -13.15 45.58 -35.43
N MET A 112 -12.27 44.62 -35.56
CA MET A 112 -11.18 44.32 -34.62
C MET A 112 -9.89 44.10 -35.38
N ASP A 113 -8.86 44.90 -35.06
CA ASP A 113 -7.54 44.76 -35.65
C ASP A 113 -6.78 43.53 -35.13
N GLY A 114 -5.76 43.07 -35.86
CA GLY A 114 -4.99 41.86 -35.51
C GLY A 114 -4.23 41.98 -34.19
N LEU A 115 -3.83 43.18 -33.75
CA LEU A 115 -3.16 43.38 -32.46
C LEU A 115 -4.13 43.23 -31.28
N GLU A 116 -5.34 43.77 -31.41
CA GLU A 116 -6.40 43.56 -30.43
C GLU A 116 -6.82 42.10 -30.38
N LEU A 117 -6.92 41.42 -31.54
CA LEU A 117 -7.15 39.98 -31.61
C LEU A 117 -6.07 39.20 -30.83
N CYS A 118 -4.79 39.48 -31.09
CA CYS A 118 -3.67 38.84 -30.38
C CYS A 118 -3.76 39.03 -28.86
N ARG A 119 -4.13 40.24 -28.42
CA ARG A 119 -4.29 40.57 -26.99
C ARG A 119 -5.42 39.80 -26.34
N ARG A 120 -6.55 39.63 -27.03
CA ARG A 120 -7.68 38.83 -26.54
C ARG A 120 -7.40 37.32 -26.55
N LEU A 121 -6.78 36.83 -27.64
CA LEU A 121 -6.36 35.42 -27.75
C LEU A 121 -5.41 35.02 -26.64
N LYS A 122 -4.49 35.88 -26.23
CA LYS A 122 -3.56 35.60 -25.12
C LYS A 122 -4.27 35.37 -23.78
N ARG A 123 -5.49 35.91 -23.60
CA ARG A 123 -6.31 35.68 -22.41
C ARG A 123 -7.14 34.40 -22.50
N VAL A 124 -7.66 34.10 -23.71
CA VAL A 124 -8.55 32.95 -23.95
C VAL A 124 -7.75 31.67 -24.25
N LEU A 125 -6.72 31.80 -25.08
CA LEU A 125 -5.85 30.71 -25.53
C LEU A 125 -4.36 31.08 -25.33
N PRO A 126 -3.85 31.15 -24.10
CA PRO A 126 -2.50 31.61 -23.82
C PRO A 126 -1.38 30.76 -24.43
N ALA A 127 -1.69 29.52 -24.80
CA ALA A 127 -0.74 28.59 -25.44
C ALA A 127 -0.65 28.76 -26.98
N ALA A 128 -1.65 29.40 -27.60
CA ALA A 128 -1.64 29.60 -29.05
C ALA A 128 -0.52 30.57 -29.47
N LYS A 129 0.19 30.20 -30.51
CA LYS A 129 1.21 31.07 -31.12
C LYS A 129 0.54 32.02 -32.10
N THR A 130 0.94 33.29 -32.10
CA THR A 130 0.35 34.30 -32.98
C THR A 130 1.42 34.80 -33.94
N VAL A 131 1.10 34.85 -35.23
CA VAL A 131 1.92 35.42 -36.32
C VAL A 131 1.13 36.56 -36.94
N VAL A 132 1.77 37.68 -37.08
CA VAL A 132 1.13 38.90 -37.62
C VAL A 132 1.71 39.29 -38.97
N PHE A 133 0.85 39.59 -39.92
CA PHE A 133 1.22 40.13 -41.23
C PHE A 133 1.09 41.65 -41.24
N SER A 134 1.98 42.34 -41.94
CA SER A 134 1.93 43.80 -42.04
C SER A 134 2.48 44.34 -43.38
N GLY A 135 1.95 45.45 -43.84
CA GLY A 135 2.49 46.18 -44.97
C GLY A 135 3.75 47.01 -44.66
N PHE A 136 4.39 47.56 -45.70
CA PHE A 136 5.66 48.24 -45.64
C PHE A 136 5.73 49.50 -44.74
N ASP A 137 4.60 50.17 -44.47
CA ASP A 137 4.54 51.45 -43.73
C ASP A 137 4.26 51.28 -42.22
N ASP A 138 4.24 50.07 -41.71
CA ASP A 138 3.72 49.76 -40.35
C ASP A 138 4.79 49.45 -39.30
N PHE A 139 5.96 50.06 -39.38
CA PHE A 139 7.04 49.85 -38.39
C PHE A 139 6.65 50.10 -36.90
N GLU A 140 5.75 51.04 -36.68
CA GLU A 140 5.16 51.29 -35.35
C GLU A 140 4.36 50.12 -34.81
N TYR A 141 3.63 49.40 -35.71
CA TYR A 141 2.84 48.23 -35.33
C TYR A 141 3.72 47.02 -35.03
N ALA A 142 4.82 46.84 -35.78
CA ALA A 142 5.80 45.79 -35.49
C ALA A 142 6.38 45.92 -34.07
N ARG A 143 6.71 47.16 -33.64
CA ARG A 143 7.19 47.44 -32.30
C ARG A 143 6.13 47.15 -31.21
N LYS A 144 4.87 47.47 -31.48
CA LYS A 144 3.75 47.16 -30.60
C LYS A 144 3.51 45.65 -30.49
N ALA A 145 3.56 44.92 -31.62
CA ALA A 145 3.38 43.47 -31.67
C ALA A 145 4.40 42.73 -30.80
N VAL A 146 5.68 43.11 -30.88
CA VAL A 146 6.75 42.55 -30.03
C VAL A 146 6.46 42.79 -28.52
N GLY A 147 5.99 44.01 -28.19
CA GLY A 147 5.60 44.32 -26.79
C GLY A 147 4.39 43.54 -26.29
N MET A 148 3.54 43.02 -27.16
CA MET A 148 2.36 42.20 -26.83
C MET A 148 2.67 40.69 -26.78
N GLY A 149 3.90 40.27 -27.13
CA GLY A 149 4.31 38.87 -27.13
C GLY A 149 3.74 38.06 -28.27
N VAL A 150 3.65 38.68 -29.45
CA VAL A 150 3.43 38.01 -30.76
C VAL A 150 4.63 37.11 -31.03
N SER A 151 4.38 35.90 -31.49
CA SER A 151 5.44 34.90 -31.70
C SER A 151 6.34 35.21 -32.89
N GLU A 152 5.76 35.67 -33.99
CA GLU A 152 6.48 35.99 -35.22
C GLU A 152 5.77 37.13 -35.98
N TYR A 153 6.51 37.81 -36.81
CA TYR A 153 6.05 38.92 -37.67
C TYR A 153 6.53 38.75 -39.08
N ILE A 154 5.65 38.91 -40.09
CA ILE A 154 5.95 38.72 -41.51
C ILE A 154 5.53 39.99 -42.28
N MET A 155 6.38 40.47 -43.16
CA MET A 155 6.06 41.62 -44.02
C MET A 155 5.34 41.18 -45.33
N LYS A 156 4.30 41.90 -45.70
CA LYS A 156 3.64 41.74 -47.02
C LYS A 156 4.53 42.38 -48.11
N PRO A 157 4.73 41.79 -49.30
CA PRO A 157 4.01 40.63 -49.81
C PRO A 157 4.49 39.30 -49.24
N ILE A 158 3.55 38.44 -48.83
CA ILE A 158 3.85 37.18 -48.17
C ILE A 158 4.49 36.20 -49.18
N ASN A 159 5.72 35.77 -48.90
CA ASN A 159 6.42 34.77 -49.65
C ASN A 159 6.17 33.37 -49.03
N ALA A 160 5.78 32.38 -49.86
CA ALA A 160 5.53 31.02 -49.41
C ALA A 160 6.75 30.38 -48.69
N GLN A 161 7.99 30.68 -49.14
CA GLN A 161 9.21 30.17 -48.48
C GLN A 161 9.42 30.79 -47.09
N GLU A 162 9.18 32.10 -46.94
CA GLU A 162 9.29 32.79 -45.67
C GLU A 162 8.23 32.28 -44.70
N MET A 163 6.99 32.13 -45.12
CA MET A 163 5.90 31.56 -44.35
C MET A 163 6.21 30.14 -43.88
N SER A 164 6.70 29.29 -44.80
CA SER A 164 7.10 27.92 -44.44
C SER A 164 8.24 27.91 -43.41
N GLY A 165 9.18 28.83 -43.55
CA GLY A 165 10.27 29.00 -42.57
C GLY A 165 9.77 29.42 -41.16
N VAL A 166 8.77 30.31 -41.12
CA VAL A 166 8.11 30.71 -39.85
C VAL A 166 7.35 29.51 -39.23
N LEU A 167 6.56 28.83 -40.04
CA LEU A 167 5.80 27.67 -39.57
C LEU A 167 6.70 26.55 -39.05
N LEU A 168 7.83 26.26 -39.71
CA LEU A 168 8.79 25.28 -39.21
C LEU A 168 9.37 25.67 -37.83
N ARG A 169 9.76 26.94 -37.66
CA ARG A 169 10.25 27.42 -36.35
C ARG A 169 9.17 27.31 -35.25
N LEU A 170 7.93 27.65 -35.60
CA LEU A 170 6.81 27.50 -34.66
C LEU A 170 6.54 26.03 -34.31
N LYS A 171 6.65 25.15 -35.33
CA LYS A 171 6.55 23.72 -35.09
C LYS A 171 7.58 23.21 -34.12
N ASP A 172 8.85 23.57 -34.29
CA ASP A 172 9.92 23.19 -33.37
C ASP A 172 9.63 23.67 -31.95
N GLN A 173 9.15 24.90 -31.76
CA GLN A 173 8.74 25.44 -30.45
C GLN A 173 7.56 24.69 -29.85
N LEU A 174 6.55 24.32 -30.65
CA LEU A 174 5.37 23.59 -30.22
C LEU A 174 5.74 22.14 -29.84
N ASP A 175 6.58 21.50 -30.67
CA ASP A 175 7.09 20.14 -30.41
C ASP A 175 7.90 20.10 -29.11
N GLN A 176 8.77 21.09 -28.87
CA GLN A 176 9.52 21.18 -27.62
C GLN A 176 8.59 21.38 -26.42
N GLN A 177 7.62 22.29 -26.51
CA GLN A 177 6.65 22.50 -25.43
C GLN A 177 5.81 21.26 -25.15
N GLN A 178 5.43 20.50 -26.18
CA GLN A 178 4.72 19.23 -26.01
C GLN A 178 5.60 18.17 -25.35
N ALA A 179 6.87 18.07 -25.78
CA ALA A 179 7.83 17.12 -25.17
C ALA A 179 8.01 17.43 -23.68
N GLU A 180 8.24 18.68 -23.31
CA GLU A 180 8.36 19.10 -21.90
C GLU A 180 7.10 18.77 -21.07
N ARG A 181 5.92 18.98 -21.63
CA ARG A 181 4.66 18.62 -20.97
C ARG A 181 4.52 17.11 -20.78
N ARG A 182 4.80 16.31 -21.84
CA ARG A 182 4.75 14.84 -21.78
C ARG A 182 5.73 14.29 -20.76
N ASP A 183 6.94 14.86 -20.70
CA ASP A 183 7.95 14.46 -19.72
C ASP A 183 7.50 14.77 -18.29
N MET A 184 6.95 15.96 -18.06
CA MET A 184 6.41 16.36 -16.76
C MET A 184 5.24 15.47 -16.34
N GLU A 185 4.29 15.19 -17.24
CA GLU A 185 3.16 14.29 -16.99
C GLU A 185 3.63 12.85 -16.71
N SER A 186 4.63 12.37 -17.48
CA SER A 186 5.21 11.03 -17.26
C SER A 186 5.92 10.93 -15.91
N LEU A 187 6.66 11.97 -15.51
CA LEU A 187 7.34 12.05 -14.22
C LEU A 187 6.31 12.08 -13.07
N ARG A 188 5.27 12.89 -13.22
CA ARG A 188 4.18 12.96 -12.24
C ARG A 188 3.47 11.62 -12.08
N ARG A 189 3.16 10.96 -13.19
CA ARG A 189 2.54 9.64 -13.18
C ARG A 189 3.41 8.59 -12.48
N ARG A 190 4.71 8.53 -12.79
CA ARG A 190 5.66 7.63 -12.11
C ARG A 190 5.75 7.93 -10.61
N TYR A 191 5.70 9.20 -10.23
CA TYR A 191 5.68 9.59 -8.83
C TYR A 191 4.39 9.09 -8.14
N GLU A 192 3.21 9.33 -8.74
CA GLU A 192 1.93 8.87 -8.22
C GLU A 192 1.86 7.33 -8.13
N GLU A 193 2.40 6.60 -9.12
CA GLU A 193 2.52 5.14 -9.11
C GLU A 193 3.46 4.61 -8.02
N SER A 194 4.47 5.38 -7.64
CA SER A 194 5.44 4.99 -6.61
C SER A 194 4.98 5.32 -5.17
N LEU A 195 4.05 6.26 -5.01
CA LEU A 195 3.58 6.70 -3.69
C LEU A 195 3.05 5.58 -2.80
N PRO A 196 2.23 4.61 -3.29
CA PRO A 196 1.73 3.52 -2.44
C PRO A 196 2.87 2.71 -1.83
N VAL A 197 3.87 2.33 -2.62
CA VAL A 197 5.03 1.56 -2.16
C VAL A 197 5.86 2.35 -1.14
N LEU A 198 6.05 3.65 -1.39
CA LEU A 198 6.78 4.52 -0.46
C LEU A 198 6.03 4.72 0.86
N ARG A 199 4.70 4.74 0.83
CA ARG A 199 3.85 4.80 2.03
C ARG A 199 3.96 3.52 2.85
N GLU A 200 3.88 2.36 2.22
CA GLU A 200 4.06 1.07 2.91
C GLU A 200 5.43 0.96 3.56
N LEU A 201 6.49 1.26 2.82
CA LEU A 201 7.85 1.26 3.35
C LEU A 201 8.02 2.25 4.53
N PHE A 202 7.37 3.40 4.46
CA PHE A 202 7.39 4.37 5.55
C PHE A 202 6.73 3.81 6.81
N TYR A 203 5.54 3.21 6.68
CA TYR A 203 4.84 2.62 7.84
C TYR A 203 5.62 1.46 8.45
N THR A 204 6.16 0.55 7.63
CA THR A 204 6.98 -0.56 8.13
C THR A 204 8.18 -0.05 8.93
N ARG A 205 8.92 0.93 8.39
CA ARG A 205 10.05 1.54 9.10
C ARG A 205 9.63 2.30 10.36
N LEU A 206 8.45 2.88 10.37
CA LEU A 206 7.91 3.58 11.53
C LEU A 206 7.57 2.58 12.65
N LEU A 207 6.94 1.47 12.32
CA LEU A 207 6.60 0.38 13.23
C LEU A 207 7.87 -0.28 13.81
N ASP A 208 8.94 -0.40 13.00
CA ASP A 208 10.24 -0.90 13.45
C ASP A 208 11.07 0.12 14.25
N GLY A 209 10.60 1.36 14.38
CA GLY A 209 11.34 2.45 15.04
C GLY A 209 12.59 2.92 14.28
N GLN A 210 12.65 2.67 12.96
CA GLN A 210 13.78 3.04 12.12
C GLN A 210 13.69 4.50 11.61
N VAL A 211 12.59 5.21 11.90
CA VAL A 211 12.41 6.61 11.55
C VAL A 211 12.65 7.49 12.77
N ARG A 212 13.58 8.43 12.68
CA ARG A 212 13.83 9.38 13.76
C ARG A 212 12.60 10.29 13.96
N SER A 213 12.22 10.55 15.21
CA SER A 213 11.03 11.34 15.56
C SER A 213 10.98 12.70 14.83
N GLU A 214 12.13 13.38 14.70
CA GLU A 214 12.27 14.67 14.00
C GLU A 214 11.95 14.59 12.49
N GLN A 215 12.10 13.41 11.88
CA GLN A 215 11.91 13.20 10.44
C GLN A 215 10.53 12.65 10.08
N ILE A 216 9.73 12.27 11.08
CA ILE A 216 8.41 11.64 10.83
C ILE A 216 7.49 12.61 10.10
N GLY A 217 7.37 13.84 10.60
CA GLY A 217 6.51 14.87 10.00
C GLY A 217 6.89 15.22 8.57
N ASP A 218 8.19 15.45 8.32
CA ASP A 218 8.69 15.80 6.98
C ASP A 218 8.48 14.66 5.97
N ARG A 219 8.71 13.42 6.40
CA ARG A 219 8.50 12.24 5.52
C ARG A 219 7.02 11.97 5.28
N ALA A 220 6.19 12.07 6.32
CA ALA A 220 4.75 11.92 6.18
C ALA A 220 4.18 12.96 5.21
N ALA A 221 4.56 14.23 5.35
CA ALA A 221 4.17 15.29 4.41
C ALA A 221 4.64 15.01 2.98
N ARG A 222 5.87 14.55 2.78
CA ARG A 222 6.41 14.18 1.46
C ARG A 222 5.63 13.06 0.78
N TYR A 223 5.16 12.09 1.55
CA TYR A 223 4.38 10.97 1.03
C TYR A 223 2.86 11.21 1.09
N GLU A 224 2.46 12.45 1.38
CA GLU A 224 1.04 12.86 1.48
C GLU A 224 0.27 12.00 2.50
N ILE A 225 0.91 11.66 3.62
CA ILE A 225 0.32 10.89 4.71
C ILE A 225 -0.11 11.85 5.81
N GLN A 226 -1.37 11.77 6.20
CA GLN A 226 -1.88 12.48 7.36
C GLN A 226 -1.68 11.61 8.61
N MET A 227 -0.78 12.02 9.49
CA MET A 227 -0.56 11.43 10.81
C MET A 227 -0.56 12.55 11.85
N PRO A 228 -1.73 12.87 12.41
CA PRO A 228 -1.85 13.90 13.42
C PRO A 228 -1.12 13.51 14.71
N ASP A 229 -0.71 14.52 15.47
CA ASP A 229 -0.13 14.32 16.80
C ASP A 229 -1.19 13.75 17.75
N GLY A 230 -0.75 12.93 18.69
CA GLY A 230 -1.61 12.33 19.71
C GLY A 230 -1.22 10.89 20.03
N PRO A 231 -2.00 10.25 20.89
CA PRO A 231 -1.75 8.86 21.25
C PRO A 231 -2.10 7.91 20.10
N TRP A 232 -1.25 6.91 19.94
CA TRP A 232 -1.42 5.86 18.92
C TRP A 232 -1.34 4.47 19.56
N THR A 233 -2.18 3.58 19.06
CA THR A 233 -2.18 2.16 19.44
C THR A 233 -2.03 1.30 18.20
N VAL A 234 -1.21 0.26 18.28
CA VAL A 234 -0.98 -0.72 17.22
C VAL A 234 -1.69 -2.02 17.56
N ALA A 235 -2.45 -2.54 16.60
CA ALA A 235 -3.00 -3.89 16.64
C ALA A 235 -2.45 -4.69 15.45
N LEU A 236 -1.99 -5.92 15.71
CA LEU A 236 -1.51 -6.85 14.69
C LEU A 236 -2.51 -7.98 14.51
N PHE A 237 -2.95 -8.20 13.28
CA PHE A 237 -3.86 -9.27 12.89
C PHE A 237 -3.06 -10.41 12.25
N ASP A 238 -3.11 -11.58 12.84
CA ASP A 238 -2.52 -12.81 12.31
C ASP A 238 -3.62 -13.81 11.95
N VAL A 239 -3.39 -14.62 10.89
CA VAL A 239 -4.36 -15.61 10.39
C VAL A 239 -4.04 -16.97 10.99
N ASP A 240 -4.99 -17.55 11.73
CA ASP A 240 -4.81 -18.82 12.44
C ASP A 240 -5.05 -20.07 11.59
N SER A 241 -5.80 -19.95 10.49
CA SER A 241 -6.37 -21.09 9.75
C SER A 241 -5.46 -21.73 8.69
N LEU A 242 -4.16 -21.42 8.66
CA LEU A 242 -3.23 -21.97 7.66
C LEU A 242 -2.33 -23.03 8.31
N GLU A 243 -2.53 -24.30 7.95
CA GLU A 243 -1.73 -25.43 8.43
C GLU A 243 -0.28 -25.41 7.88
N ASP A 244 -0.04 -24.80 6.72
CA ASP A 244 1.28 -24.69 6.10
C ASP A 244 1.78 -23.25 6.02
N ALA A 245 2.96 -22.98 6.58
CA ALA A 245 3.62 -21.67 6.49
C ALA A 245 3.92 -21.25 5.03
N GLU A 246 4.01 -22.20 4.10
CA GLU A 246 4.22 -21.98 2.66
C GLU A 246 2.95 -21.46 1.94
N GLN A 247 1.76 -21.61 2.54
CA GLN A 247 0.49 -21.14 1.98
C GLN A 247 0.06 -19.75 2.47
N ARG A 248 0.90 -19.03 3.23
CA ARG A 248 0.67 -17.61 3.54
C ARG A 248 0.85 -16.80 2.27
N ASP A 249 -0.17 -16.84 1.42
CA ASP A 249 -0.22 -16.07 0.18
C ASP A 249 -0.34 -14.58 0.53
N GLU A 250 0.54 -13.74 -0.03
CA GLU A 250 0.45 -12.28 0.09
C GLU A 250 -0.96 -11.76 -0.27
N LEU A 251 -1.66 -12.46 -1.18
CA LEU A 251 -3.04 -12.16 -1.55
C LEU A 251 -4.03 -12.30 -0.38
N LEU A 252 -3.78 -13.23 0.54
CA LEU A 252 -4.60 -13.41 1.72
C LEU A 252 -4.47 -12.21 2.67
N LEU A 253 -3.24 -11.79 2.95
CA LEU A 253 -2.95 -10.63 3.79
C LEU A 253 -3.51 -9.34 3.16
N LEU A 254 -3.41 -9.18 1.84
CA LEU A 254 -4.04 -8.08 1.10
C LEU A 254 -5.57 -8.10 1.23
N SER A 255 -6.18 -9.30 1.22
CA SER A 255 -7.63 -9.45 1.41
C SER A 255 -8.06 -9.03 2.82
N VAL A 256 -7.28 -9.42 3.84
CA VAL A 256 -7.50 -9.00 5.23
C VAL A 256 -7.30 -7.49 5.37
N GLN A 257 -6.24 -6.92 4.80
CA GLN A 257 -5.99 -5.47 4.81
C GLN A 257 -7.14 -4.69 4.16
N GLY A 258 -7.58 -5.12 2.98
CA GLY A 258 -8.72 -4.52 2.28
C GLY A 258 -10.02 -4.61 3.08
N PHE A 259 -10.26 -5.76 3.73
CA PHE A 259 -11.39 -5.96 4.63
C PHE A 259 -11.33 -5.00 5.82
N LEU A 260 -10.21 -4.92 6.54
CA LEU A 260 -10.03 -4.02 7.67
C LEU A 260 -10.21 -2.55 7.26
N THR A 261 -9.61 -2.13 6.15
CA THR A 261 -9.75 -0.77 5.63
C THR A 261 -11.21 -0.39 5.36
N LYS A 262 -12.00 -1.35 4.88
CA LYS A 262 -13.40 -1.12 4.49
C LYS A 262 -14.36 -1.14 5.68
N TYR A 263 -14.13 -2.04 6.65
CA TYR A 263 -15.11 -2.32 7.70
C TYR A 263 -14.77 -1.75 9.06
N THR A 264 -13.59 -1.13 9.24
CA THR A 264 -13.25 -0.41 10.48
C THR A 264 -14.15 0.81 10.66
N ASN A 265 -14.78 0.91 11.84
CA ASN A 265 -15.69 1.98 12.20
C ASN A 265 -15.25 2.62 13.54
N LEU A 266 -14.19 3.41 13.48
CA LEU A 266 -13.65 4.16 14.61
C LEU A 266 -13.69 5.67 14.29
N ASP A 267 -14.09 6.49 15.26
CA ASP A 267 -14.08 7.94 15.14
C ASP A 267 -12.68 8.55 15.33
N CYS A 268 -11.67 7.90 14.73
CA CYS A 268 -10.29 8.35 14.80
C CYS A 268 -9.54 8.06 13.49
N VAL A 269 -8.33 8.58 13.37
CA VAL A 269 -7.47 8.26 12.22
C VAL A 269 -7.00 6.82 12.33
N VAL A 270 -7.34 6.02 11.31
CA VAL A 270 -6.92 4.61 11.21
C VAL A 270 -6.08 4.41 9.95
N ARG A 271 -5.05 3.58 10.07
CA ARG A 271 -4.23 3.12 8.94
C ARG A 271 -4.04 1.61 9.05
N THR A 272 -4.20 0.93 7.92
CA THR A 272 -3.95 -0.50 7.80
C THR A 272 -2.80 -0.72 6.84
N VAL A 273 -1.82 -1.50 7.23
CA VAL A 273 -0.59 -1.75 6.45
C VAL A 273 -0.17 -3.21 6.58
N LEU A 274 0.45 -3.73 5.54
CA LEU A 274 1.12 -5.03 5.63
C LEU A 274 2.39 -4.89 6.47
N TYR A 275 2.56 -5.78 7.42
CA TYR A 275 3.71 -5.75 8.31
C TYR A 275 4.19 -7.16 8.62
N ASN A 276 5.30 -7.54 8.01
CA ASN A 276 5.80 -8.91 8.02
C ASN A 276 4.67 -9.90 7.58
N ASP A 277 4.41 -10.94 8.35
CA ASP A 277 3.38 -11.95 8.05
C ASP A 277 2.00 -11.61 8.67
N SER A 278 1.76 -10.33 8.98
CA SER A 278 0.54 -9.86 9.65
C SER A 278 0.01 -8.58 8.98
N VAL A 279 -1.22 -8.19 9.32
CA VAL A 279 -1.76 -6.88 8.98
C VAL A 279 -1.75 -6.00 10.22
N ALA A 280 -1.03 -4.88 10.17
CA ALA A 280 -1.02 -3.89 11.25
C ALA A 280 -2.14 -2.87 11.05
N LEU A 281 -2.90 -2.60 12.11
CA LEU A 281 -3.85 -1.52 12.22
C LEU A 281 -3.31 -0.51 13.22
N LEU A 282 -3.06 0.71 12.76
CA LEU A 282 -2.63 1.84 13.58
C LEU A 282 -3.84 2.72 13.84
N ALA A 283 -4.25 2.88 15.07
CA ALA A 283 -5.36 3.75 15.49
C ALA A 283 -4.85 4.90 16.34
N GLN A 284 -5.25 6.12 15.97
CA GLN A 284 -4.96 7.30 16.77
C GLN A 284 -5.96 7.42 17.92
N THR A 285 -5.72 6.67 18.99
CA THR A 285 -6.62 6.67 20.16
C THR A 285 -5.89 6.24 21.43
N ASP A 286 -6.34 6.77 22.54
CA ASP A 286 -6.04 6.30 23.90
C ASP A 286 -7.22 5.54 24.53
N GLN A 287 -8.36 5.49 23.82
CA GLN A 287 -9.55 4.77 24.28
C GLN A 287 -9.42 3.27 24.00
N THR A 288 -8.59 2.60 24.78
CA THR A 288 -8.26 1.19 24.59
C THR A 288 -9.50 0.30 24.54
N TYR A 289 -10.48 0.49 25.42
CA TYR A 289 -11.68 -0.36 25.45
C TYR A 289 -12.52 -0.26 24.18
N THR A 290 -12.74 0.96 23.66
CA THR A 290 -13.47 1.17 22.40
C THR A 290 -12.73 0.53 21.23
N LEU A 291 -11.40 0.61 21.22
CA LEU A 291 -10.59 -0.07 20.22
C LEU A 291 -10.74 -1.58 20.32
N LEU A 292 -10.64 -2.17 21.52
CA LEU A 292 -10.77 -3.62 21.73
C LEU A 292 -12.14 -4.15 21.30
N GLU A 293 -13.24 -3.43 21.61
CA GLU A 293 -14.59 -3.79 21.16
C GLU A 293 -14.69 -3.80 19.63
N GLU A 294 -14.11 -2.80 18.99
CA GLU A 294 -14.10 -2.71 17.51
C GLU A 294 -13.24 -3.84 16.88
N LEU A 295 -12.07 -4.13 17.46
CA LEU A 295 -11.21 -5.22 16.98
C LEU A 295 -11.89 -6.58 17.11
N GLU A 296 -12.62 -6.83 18.22
CA GLU A 296 -13.40 -8.05 18.39
C GLU A 296 -14.55 -8.14 17.39
N ARG A 297 -15.22 -7.02 17.10
CA ARG A 297 -16.24 -6.94 16.04
C ARG A 297 -15.65 -7.27 14.66
N LEU A 298 -14.48 -6.68 14.32
CA LEU A 298 -13.79 -6.93 13.06
C LEU A 298 -13.37 -8.39 12.92
N ARG A 299 -12.83 -8.99 13.98
CA ARG A 299 -12.47 -10.40 14.04
C ARG A 299 -13.68 -11.31 13.75
N ALA A 300 -14.79 -11.07 14.44
CA ALA A 300 -16.02 -11.83 14.23
C ALA A 300 -16.59 -11.65 12.80
N LEU A 301 -16.50 -10.45 12.24
CA LEU A 301 -16.89 -10.20 10.86
C LEU A 301 -15.97 -10.90 9.87
N ALA A 302 -14.65 -10.93 10.09
CA ALA A 302 -13.70 -11.62 9.22
C ALA A 302 -14.00 -13.12 9.15
N LEU A 303 -14.31 -13.75 10.27
CA LEU A 303 -14.75 -15.15 10.31
C LEU A 303 -16.01 -15.38 9.46
N ASN A 304 -17.00 -14.48 9.55
CA ASN A 304 -18.27 -14.61 8.82
C ASN A 304 -18.15 -14.32 7.32
N TYR A 305 -17.36 -13.32 6.93
CA TYR A 305 -17.29 -12.85 5.53
C TYR A 305 -16.15 -13.48 4.74
N LEU A 306 -15.00 -13.70 5.39
CA LEU A 306 -13.79 -14.24 4.75
C LEU A 306 -13.62 -15.75 5.06
N GLY A 307 -14.31 -16.27 6.09
CA GLY A 307 -14.09 -17.63 6.60
C GLY A 307 -12.71 -17.79 7.27
N LEU A 308 -12.07 -16.68 7.70
CA LEU A 308 -10.75 -16.68 8.30
C LEU A 308 -10.86 -16.49 9.81
N GLU A 309 -10.20 -17.35 10.54
CA GLU A 309 -9.98 -17.17 11.98
C GLU A 309 -8.75 -16.29 12.18
N LEU A 310 -8.93 -15.19 12.93
CA LEU A 310 -7.89 -14.19 13.17
C LEU A 310 -7.60 -14.10 14.66
N THR A 311 -6.32 -14.08 15.03
CA THR A 311 -5.86 -13.63 16.35
C THR A 311 -5.33 -12.22 16.22
N VAL A 312 -5.71 -11.37 17.16
CA VAL A 312 -5.33 -9.95 17.18
C VAL A 312 -4.53 -9.63 18.41
N GLY A 313 -3.28 -9.23 18.25
CA GLY A 313 -2.45 -8.73 19.34
C GLY A 313 -2.50 -7.21 19.41
N VAL A 314 -2.72 -6.65 20.59
CA VAL A 314 -2.86 -5.20 20.81
C VAL A 314 -1.80 -4.71 21.78
N GLY A 315 -1.03 -3.70 21.36
CA GLY A 315 0.01 -3.06 22.17
C GLY A 315 -0.55 -1.99 23.10
N LEU A 316 0.32 -1.49 23.97
CA LEU A 316 -0.01 -0.31 24.78
C LEU A 316 -0.11 0.94 23.89
N SER A 317 -0.99 1.86 24.28
CA SER A 317 -1.04 3.17 23.65
C SER A 317 0.25 3.95 23.93
N CYS A 318 0.85 4.52 22.89
CA CYS A 318 2.02 5.37 22.98
C CYS A 318 1.65 6.83 22.71
N PRO A 319 2.22 7.80 23.42
CA PRO A 319 1.82 9.21 23.34
C PRO A 319 2.25 9.89 22.03
N ALA A 320 3.24 9.36 21.35
CA ALA A 320 3.82 9.95 20.15
C ALA A 320 4.20 8.91 19.08
N LEU A 321 4.17 9.34 17.83
CA LEU A 321 4.54 8.51 16.68
C LEU A 321 5.97 7.93 16.75
N GLY A 322 6.89 8.63 17.38
CA GLY A 322 8.27 8.16 17.57
C GLY A 322 8.39 6.94 18.49
N GLU A 323 7.34 6.63 19.26
CA GLU A 323 7.28 5.54 20.22
C GLU A 323 6.41 4.36 19.72
N LEU A 324 5.91 4.42 18.49
CA LEU A 324 5.09 3.37 17.87
C LEU A 324 5.72 1.98 17.96
N ARG A 325 7.04 1.91 17.91
CA ARG A 325 7.78 0.66 18.10
C ARG A 325 7.39 -0.06 19.39
N GLN A 326 7.21 0.66 20.50
CA GLN A 326 6.85 0.06 21.79
C GLN A 326 5.46 -0.57 21.71
N SER A 327 4.50 0.12 21.08
CA SER A 327 3.16 -0.43 20.83
C SER A 327 3.21 -1.65 19.92
N THR A 328 4.04 -1.61 18.87
CA THR A 328 4.22 -2.74 17.94
C THR A 328 4.83 -3.96 18.61
N GLU A 329 5.88 -3.78 19.41
CA GLU A 329 6.51 -4.85 20.19
C GLU A 329 5.52 -5.43 21.21
N GLY A 330 4.73 -4.58 21.89
CA GLY A 330 3.66 -5.02 22.77
C GLY A 330 2.58 -5.83 22.06
N ALA A 331 2.16 -5.39 20.87
CA ALA A 331 1.19 -6.13 20.05
C ALA A 331 1.72 -7.49 19.59
N ARG A 332 3.00 -7.57 19.20
CA ARG A 332 3.67 -8.83 18.85
C ARG A 332 3.76 -9.76 20.05
N SER A 333 4.20 -9.23 21.21
CA SER A 333 4.24 -10.02 22.44
C SER A 333 2.86 -10.54 22.83
N ALA A 334 1.80 -9.74 22.65
CA ALA A 334 0.43 -10.19 22.87
C ALA A 334 0.05 -11.37 21.97
N LEU A 335 0.43 -11.32 20.65
CA LEU A 335 0.22 -12.44 19.73
C LEU A 335 0.95 -13.72 20.17
N ASP A 336 2.15 -13.60 20.72
CA ASP A 336 2.90 -14.77 21.22
C ASP A 336 2.18 -15.48 22.37
N TYR A 337 1.39 -14.76 23.17
CA TYR A 337 0.55 -15.36 24.23
C TYR A 337 -0.60 -16.23 23.70
N ARG A 338 -0.87 -16.23 22.38
CA ARG A 338 -1.87 -17.15 21.81
C ARG A 338 -1.57 -18.62 22.10
N VAL A 339 -0.31 -18.98 22.24
CA VAL A 339 0.10 -20.34 22.60
C VAL A 339 -0.51 -20.77 23.94
N LEU A 340 -0.56 -19.84 24.90
CA LEU A 340 -1.08 -20.10 26.25
C LEU A 340 -2.60 -19.88 26.35
N MET A 341 -3.11 -18.87 25.65
CA MET A 341 -4.50 -18.40 25.76
C MET A 341 -5.43 -18.96 24.67
N GLY A 342 -4.86 -19.56 23.63
CA GLY A 342 -5.56 -19.99 22.42
C GLY A 342 -5.72 -18.87 21.40
N GLY A 343 -5.82 -19.24 20.11
CA GLY A 343 -6.07 -18.32 18.98
C GLY A 343 -7.53 -17.87 18.90
N GLY A 344 -7.86 -17.17 17.81
CA GLY A 344 -9.21 -16.73 17.50
C GLY A 344 -9.75 -15.66 18.45
N ARG A 345 -8.94 -14.79 18.99
CA ARG A 345 -9.34 -13.75 19.96
C ARG A 345 -8.52 -12.48 19.86
N VAL A 346 -8.95 -11.43 20.54
CA VAL A 346 -8.19 -10.20 20.75
C VAL A 346 -7.41 -10.31 22.05
N LEU A 347 -6.10 -10.14 21.98
CA LEU A 347 -5.16 -10.23 23.09
C LEU A 347 -4.55 -8.84 23.33
N TYR A 348 -4.87 -8.21 24.46
CA TYR A 348 -4.29 -6.92 24.84
C TYR A 348 -3.15 -7.11 25.84
N ILE A 349 -1.98 -6.59 25.51
CA ILE A 349 -0.77 -6.77 26.33
C ILE A 349 -0.93 -6.19 27.75
N GLY A 350 -1.77 -5.16 27.92
CA GLY A 350 -2.05 -4.56 29.22
C GLY A 350 -2.87 -5.43 30.18
N ASP A 351 -3.62 -6.42 29.65
CA ASP A 351 -4.41 -7.36 30.44
C ASP A 351 -3.63 -8.65 30.78
N ILE A 352 -2.44 -8.81 30.18
CA ILE A 352 -1.59 -9.97 30.41
C ILE A 352 -0.75 -9.70 31.64
N GLU A 353 -1.16 -10.27 32.76
CA GLU A 353 -0.38 -10.21 33.99
C GLU A 353 0.94 -10.99 33.79
N PRO A 354 2.10 -10.43 34.20
CA PRO A 354 3.33 -11.21 34.27
C PRO A 354 3.12 -12.36 35.27
N GLY A 355 3.28 -13.58 34.76
CA GLY A 355 3.09 -14.80 35.57
C GLY A 355 3.95 -14.77 36.81
N THR A 356 3.41 -15.26 37.93
CA THR A 356 4.20 -15.49 39.15
C THR A 356 5.26 -16.55 38.83
N SER A 357 6.51 -16.18 39.01
CA SER A 357 7.70 -17.02 38.80
C SER A 357 7.71 -18.27 39.66
N ALA A 358 7.05 -19.33 39.23
CA ALA A 358 7.43 -20.68 39.66
C ALA A 358 8.54 -21.09 38.66
N GLU A 359 9.78 -21.23 39.13
CA GLU A 359 10.87 -21.76 38.31
C GLU A 359 10.53 -23.19 37.87
N LEU A 360 10.00 -23.34 36.67
CA LEU A 360 9.95 -24.63 35.99
C LEU A 360 11.02 -24.60 34.90
N SER A 361 12.17 -25.14 35.23
CA SER A 361 13.20 -25.56 34.28
C SER A 361 13.12 -27.09 34.14
N LEU A 362 13.52 -27.61 32.99
CA LEU A 362 13.86 -29.03 32.85
C LEU A 362 15.03 -29.28 33.80
N ASP A 363 14.73 -29.84 34.99
CA ASP A 363 15.78 -30.17 35.94
C ASP A 363 16.71 -31.27 35.42
N GLU A 364 17.81 -31.52 36.14
CA GLU A 364 18.77 -32.56 35.69
C GLU A 364 18.14 -33.95 35.64
N ASP A 365 17.13 -34.22 36.47
CA ASP A 365 16.45 -35.51 36.51
C ASP A 365 15.50 -35.66 35.32
N ASP A 366 14.71 -34.61 34.96
CA ASP A 366 13.90 -34.54 33.76
C ASP A 366 14.76 -34.75 32.50
N GLN A 367 15.92 -34.09 32.40
CA GLN A 367 16.85 -34.24 31.27
C GLN A 367 17.43 -35.67 31.15
N ARG A 368 17.74 -36.30 32.29
CA ARG A 368 18.22 -37.70 32.34
C ARG A 368 17.13 -38.68 31.94
N GLU A 369 15.89 -38.45 32.42
CA GLU A 369 14.73 -39.28 32.06
C GLU A 369 14.40 -39.18 30.59
N LEU A 370 14.38 -37.96 30.04
CA LEU A 370 14.21 -37.71 28.60
C LEU A 370 15.31 -38.41 27.77
N ALA A 371 16.55 -38.26 28.17
CA ALA A 371 17.68 -38.92 27.51
C ALA A 371 17.56 -40.44 27.53
N THR A 372 17.06 -41.02 28.64
CA THR A 372 16.87 -42.46 28.78
C THR A 372 15.69 -42.93 27.91
N ALA A 373 14.57 -42.24 27.96
CA ALA A 373 13.40 -42.56 27.17
C ALA A 373 13.67 -42.49 25.64
N VAL A 374 14.36 -41.45 25.19
CA VAL A 374 14.72 -41.30 23.76
C VAL A 374 15.76 -42.33 23.33
N LYS A 375 16.72 -42.70 24.19
CA LYS A 375 17.74 -43.69 23.87
C LYS A 375 17.24 -45.14 23.94
N LEU A 376 16.51 -45.52 24.96
CA LEU A 376 16.23 -46.89 25.33
C LEU A 376 14.75 -47.24 25.49
N GLY A 377 13.88 -46.22 25.57
CA GLY A 377 12.46 -46.40 25.84
C GLY A 377 11.63 -46.81 24.60
N THR A 378 10.36 -47.13 24.81
CA THR A 378 9.38 -47.35 23.78
C THR A 378 8.82 -46.01 23.28
N ALA A 379 8.07 -46.00 22.17
CA ALA A 379 7.40 -44.79 21.68
C ALA A 379 6.41 -44.25 22.73
N GLU A 380 5.62 -45.14 23.31
CA GLU A 380 4.64 -44.82 24.36
C GLU A 380 5.28 -44.16 25.59
N GLN A 381 6.45 -44.64 26.02
CA GLN A 381 7.18 -44.04 27.16
C GLN A 381 7.68 -42.63 26.85
N VAL A 382 8.09 -42.36 25.61
CA VAL A 382 8.50 -41.01 25.21
C VAL A 382 7.28 -40.07 25.16
N GLU A 383 6.17 -40.53 24.61
CA GLU A 383 4.92 -39.77 24.60
C GLU A 383 4.43 -39.45 26.02
N GLU A 384 4.32 -40.47 26.89
CA GLU A 384 3.90 -40.29 28.30
C GLU A 384 4.76 -39.26 29.04
N LEU A 385 6.09 -39.34 28.83
CA LEU A 385 7.02 -38.41 29.48
C LEU A 385 6.82 -36.97 28.98
N VAL A 386 6.77 -36.75 27.66
CA VAL A 386 6.57 -35.41 27.08
C VAL A 386 5.20 -34.85 27.50
N CYS A 387 4.14 -35.65 27.45
CA CYS A 387 2.81 -35.25 27.90
C CYS A 387 2.83 -34.86 29.40
N SER A 388 3.53 -35.61 30.25
CA SER A 388 3.65 -35.27 31.67
C SER A 388 4.36 -33.93 31.92
N LEU A 389 5.41 -33.64 31.15
CA LEU A 389 6.13 -32.37 31.17
C LEU A 389 5.22 -31.24 30.72
N MET A 390 4.46 -31.43 29.65
CA MET A 390 3.50 -30.42 29.12
C MET A 390 2.31 -30.19 30.05
N GLU A 391 1.82 -31.22 30.77
CA GLU A 391 0.81 -31.02 31.80
C GLU A 391 1.33 -30.16 32.99
N ARG A 392 2.60 -30.30 33.35
CA ARG A 392 3.22 -29.41 34.34
C ARG A 392 3.21 -27.96 33.87
N LEU A 393 3.48 -27.72 32.58
CA LEU A 393 3.36 -26.39 31.94
C LEU A 393 1.92 -25.86 32.04
N ARG A 394 0.91 -26.66 31.69
CA ARG A 394 -0.51 -26.27 31.77
C ARG A 394 -1.00 -25.93 33.19
N LYS A 395 -0.55 -26.66 34.18
CA LYS A 395 -1.03 -26.51 35.56
C LYS A 395 -0.51 -25.26 36.29
N HIS A 396 0.66 -24.73 35.93
CA HIS A 396 1.35 -23.69 36.68
C HIS A 396 1.12 -22.26 36.18
N ARG A 397 0.16 -21.98 35.27
CA ARG A 397 -0.08 -20.65 34.69
C ARG A 397 1.22 -19.93 34.32
N MET A 398 2.04 -20.55 33.50
CA MET A 398 3.36 -20.07 33.18
C MET A 398 3.34 -18.80 32.38
N ASP A 399 4.37 -17.98 32.56
CA ASP A 399 4.71 -16.87 31.70
C ASP A 399 5.30 -17.39 30.38
N LEU A 400 5.12 -16.64 29.31
CA LEU A 400 5.66 -16.93 27.99
C LEU A 400 7.18 -17.13 28.01
N ALA A 401 7.90 -16.37 28.85
CA ALA A 401 9.34 -16.52 29.06
C ALA A 401 9.74 -17.90 29.61
N GLN A 402 8.95 -18.45 30.50
CA GLN A 402 9.21 -19.79 31.08
C GLN A 402 8.92 -20.89 30.05
N CYS A 403 7.85 -20.76 29.23
CA CYS A 403 7.60 -21.68 28.15
C CYS A 403 8.72 -21.63 27.08
N SER A 404 9.24 -20.44 26.80
CA SER A 404 10.36 -20.27 25.87
C SER A 404 11.65 -20.90 26.43
N LEU A 405 11.90 -20.77 27.74
CA LEU A 405 13.03 -21.39 28.39
C LEU A 405 12.90 -22.92 28.38
N PHE A 406 11.74 -23.47 28.73
CA PHE A 406 11.46 -24.90 28.61
C PHE A 406 11.75 -25.45 27.21
N LEU A 407 11.22 -24.77 26.18
CA LEU A 407 11.44 -25.15 24.79
C LEU A 407 12.93 -25.12 24.40
N LEU A 408 13.68 -24.12 24.87
CA LEU A 408 15.11 -23.99 24.66
C LEU A 408 15.88 -25.14 25.32
N GLU A 409 15.53 -25.47 26.57
CA GLU A 409 16.16 -26.56 27.33
C GLU A 409 15.88 -27.92 26.68
N LEU A 410 14.63 -28.20 26.29
CA LEU A 410 14.24 -29.40 25.55
C LEU A 410 15.00 -29.52 24.23
N THR A 411 15.00 -28.46 23.42
CA THR A 411 15.70 -28.44 22.14
C THR A 411 17.20 -28.68 22.33
N THR A 412 17.80 -28.06 23.33
CA THR A 412 19.22 -28.23 23.68
C THR A 412 19.53 -29.67 24.09
N ALA A 413 18.65 -30.32 24.87
CA ALA A 413 18.80 -31.71 25.27
C ALA A 413 18.75 -32.63 24.05
N LEU A 414 17.79 -32.42 23.13
CA LEU A 414 17.68 -33.19 21.89
C LEU A 414 18.91 -32.99 20.97
N ILE A 415 19.44 -31.77 20.84
CA ILE A 415 20.66 -31.47 20.07
C ILE A 415 21.85 -32.22 20.66
N ARG A 416 22.00 -32.24 22.00
CA ARG A 416 23.08 -33.00 22.66
C ARG A 416 22.95 -34.50 22.40
N LEU A 417 21.75 -35.05 22.43
CA LEU A 417 21.48 -36.46 22.18
C LEU A 417 21.76 -36.83 20.71
N ALA A 418 21.35 -36.01 19.77
CA ALA A 418 21.61 -36.19 18.35
C ALA A 418 23.10 -36.18 18.05
N ARG A 419 23.87 -35.23 18.56
CA ARG A 419 25.32 -35.14 18.42
C ARG A 419 26.02 -36.33 19.05
N ALA A 420 25.59 -36.76 20.23
CA ALA A 420 26.16 -37.94 20.89
C ALA A 420 25.90 -39.25 20.14
N GLY A 421 24.87 -39.30 19.32
CA GLY A 421 24.50 -40.41 18.46
C GLY A 421 25.00 -40.26 17.00
N ASP A 422 25.74 -39.20 16.68
CA ASP A 422 26.19 -38.89 15.31
C ASP A 422 25.03 -38.77 14.31
N VAL A 423 23.89 -38.19 14.75
CA VAL A 423 22.68 -37.90 13.98
C VAL A 423 22.73 -36.48 13.49
N GLU A 424 22.45 -36.24 12.19
CA GLU A 424 22.36 -34.90 11.62
C GLU A 424 21.15 -34.14 12.16
N LEU A 425 21.35 -32.87 12.54
CA LEU A 425 20.29 -32.04 13.16
C LEU A 425 19.14 -31.77 12.21
N GLU A 426 19.43 -31.60 10.92
CA GLU A 426 18.39 -31.42 9.90
C GLU A 426 17.48 -32.65 9.74
N ALA A 427 17.97 -33.83 10.01
CA ALA A 427 17.16 -35.04 10.04
C ALA A 427 16.17 -35.09 11.21
N VAL A 428 16.51 -34.43 12.33
CA VAL A 428 15.65 -34.37 13.53
C VAL A 428 14.65 -33.21 13.45
N PHE A 429 15.13 -32.03 13.10
CA PHE A 429 14.37 -30.78 13.20
C PHE A 429 13.83 -30.27 11.86
N GLY A 430 14.28 -30.83 10.74
CA GLY A 430 13.92 -30.40 9.40
C GLY A 430 14.98 -29.54 8.73
N PRO A 431 14.85 -29.31 7.39
CA PRO A 431 15.80 -28.53 6.61
C PRO A 431 15.85 -27.07 7.08
N GLY A 432 17.06 -26.49 7.11
CA GLY A 432 17.27 -25.11 7.49
C GLY A 432 17.22 -24.82 9.00
N PHE A 433 17.28 -25.83 9.84
CA PHE A 433 17.29 -25.64 11.29
C PHE A 433 18.53 -24.85 11.78
N THR A 434 18.28 -23.69 12.41
CA THR A 434 19.33 -22.76 12.87
C THR A 434 19.79 -22.98 14.32
N GLY A 435 19.22 -23.98 15.01
CA GLY A 435 19.56 -24.31 16.40
C GLY A 435 18.65 -23.64 17.44
N VAL A 436 17.73 -22.79 17.05
CA VAL A 436 16.76 -22.13 17.96
C VAL A 436 15.35 -22.33 17.42
N VAL A 437 14.45 -22.76 18.29
CA VAL A 437 13.00 -22.84 18.04
C VAL A 437 12.32 -21.74 18.83
N SER A 438 11.55 -20.89 18.16
CA SER A 438 10.79 -19.82 18.83
C SER A 438 9.41 -20.31 19.23
N ILE A 439 8.95 -19.89 20.41
CA ILE A 439 7.59 -20.16 20.90
C ILE A 439 6.53 -19.57 19.98
N SER A 440 6.83 -18.47 19.29
CA SER A 440 5.93 -17.77 18.35
C SER A 440 5.55 -18.61 17.11
N GLN A 441 6.27 -19.72 16.85
CA GLN A 441 5.94 -20.64 15.76
C GLN A 441 4.69 -21.46 16.06
N PHE A 442 4.31 -21.59 17.35
CA PHE A 442 3.20 -22.42 17.77
C PHE A 442 1.95 -21.56 18.05
N ARG A 443 0.79 -22.12 17.76
CA ARG A 443 -0.51 -21.46 17.95
C ARG A 443 -1.23 -21.91 19.23
N SER A 444 -0.83 -23.05 19.78
CA SER A 444 -1.39 -23.62 21.01
C SER A 444 -0.36 -24.47 21.73
N LEU A 445 -0.62 -24.72 23.02
CA LEU A 445 0.16 -25.70 23.80
C LEU A 445 0.04 -27.12 23.25
N ASP A 446 -1.09 -27.44 22.61
CA ASP A 446 -1.30 -28.76 21.99
C ASP A 446 -0.40 -28.94 20.75
N GLU A 447 -0.27 -27.91 19.92
CA GLU A 447 0.66 -27.92 18.78
C GLU A 447 2.11 -28.03 19.25
N LEU A 448 2.48 -27.28 20.31
CA LEU A 448 3.81 -27.39 20.91
C LEU A 448 4.06 -28.80 21.46
N GLU A 449 3.09 -29.41 22.12
CA GLU A 449 3.18 -30.78 22.63
C GLU A 449 3.41 -31.79 21.49
N HIS A 450 2.59 -31.74 20.46
CA HIS A 450 2.73 -32.60 19.29
C HIS A 450 4.12 -32.46 18.65
N TRP A 451 4.59 -31.22 18.49
CA TRP A 451 5.92 -30.98 17.96
C TRP A 451 7.02 -31.57 18.83
N CYS A 452 6.93 -31.38 20.15
CA CYS A 452 7.91 -31.96 21.11
C CYS A 452 7.93 -33.49 21.03
N VAL A 453 6.76 -34.13 21.01
CA VAL A 453 6.63 -35.59 20.89
C VAL A 453 7.23 -36.06 19.57
N ASP A 454 6.87 -35.43 18.45
CA ASP A 454 7.33 -35.80 17.13
C ASP A 454 8.85 -35.69 17.00
N ARG A 455 9.47 -34.62 17.52
CA ARG A 455 10.93 -34.47 17.51
C ARG A 455 11.64 -35.52 18.37
N CYS A 456 11.09 -35.86 19.54
CA CYS A 456 11.60 -36.90 20.41
C CYS A 456 11.53 -38.30 19.77
N LEU A 457 10.40 -38.62 19.16
CA LEU A 457 10.17 -39.89 18.46
C LEU A 457 11.06 -40.02 17.23
N ASN A 458 11.17 -38.98 16.42
CA ASN A 458 12.06 -38.97 15.26
C ASN A 458 13.53 -39.22 15.65
N LEU A 459 14.03 -38.51 16.68
CA LEU A 459 15.38 -38.72 17.18
C LEU A 459 15.57 -40.14 17.71
N ARG A 460 14.60 -40.70 18.43
CA ARG A 460 14.62 -42.08 18.94
C ARG A 460 14.77 -43.11 17.77
N GLU A 461 13.98 -42.92 16.72
CA GLU A 461 14.03 -43.77 15.54
C GLU A 461 15.40 -43.73 14.84
N LEU A 462 15.94 -42.53 14.63
CA LEU A 462 17.24 -42.32 14.00
C LEU A 462 18.38 -42.97 14.82
N LEU A 463 18.36 -42.79 16.16
CA LEU A 463 19.31 -43.43 17.06
C LEU A 463 19.19 -44.97 17.04
N GLY A 464 17.96 -45.49 16.94
CA GLY A 464 17.69 -46.94 16.81
C GLY A 464 18.27 -47.53 15.53
N ARG A 465 18.08 -46.88 14.41
CA ARG A 465 18.66 -47.30 13.10
C ARG A 465 20.17 -47.31 13.14
N GLN A 466 20.83 -46.32 13.67
CA GLN A 466 22.30 -46.27 13.77
C GLN A 466 22.87 -47.36 14.66
N ARG A 467 22.21 -47.70 15.76
CA ARG A 467 22.62 -48.82 16.62
C ARG A 467 22.52 -50.13 15.89
N SER A 468 21.44 -50.37 15.17
CA SER A 468 21.26 -51.55 14.35
C SER A 468 22.40 -51.71 13.33
N ASP A 469 22.71 -50.62 12.61
CA ASP A 469 23.76 -50.58 11.60
C ASP A 469 25.17 -50.79 12.20
N SER A 470 25.45 -50.21 13.37
CA SER A 470 26.73 -50.38 14.07
C SER A 470 26.88 -51.79 14.62
N ALA A 471 25.82 -52.37 15.17
CA ALA A 471 25.81 -53.77 15.62
C ALA A 471 26.01 -54.72 14.45
N TRP A 472 25.33 -54.48 13.32
CA TRP A 472 25.48 -55.29 12.10
C TRP A 472 26.91 -55.21 11.55
N ARG A 473 27.52 -54.03 11.44
CA ARG A 473 28.91 -53.83 11.03
C ARG A 473 29.89 -54.55 11.98
N THR A 474 29.61 -54.55 13.29
CA THR A 474 30.45 -55.27 14.26
C THR A 474 30.36 -56.78 14.10
N VAL A 475 29.15 -57.31 13.85
CA VAL A 475 28.92 -58.72 13.57
C VAL A 475 29.58 -59.15 12.24
N GLU A 476 29.51 -58.32 11.19
CA GLU A 476 30.20 -58.59 9.92
C GLU A 476 31.72 -58.59 10.06
N ARG A 477 32.28 -57.61 10.80
CA ARG A 477 33.72 -57.61 11.12
C ARG A 477 34.12 -58.84 11.91
N ALA A 478 33.34 -59.28 12.88
CA ALA A 478 33.59 -60.48 13.65
C ALA A 478 33.53 -61.75 12.75
N LYS A 479 32.56 -61.85 11.85
CA LYS A 479 32.48 -62.93 10.85
C LYS A 479 33.69 -62.94 9.95
N HIS A 480 34.17 -61.78 9.49
CA HIS A 480 35.37 -61.71 8.62
C HIS A 480 36.68 -62.05 9.35
N TYR A 481 36.70 -61.92 10.69
CA TYR A 481 37.86 -62.31 11.52
C TYR A 481 37.92 -63.84 11.84
N ILE A 482 36.74 -64.51 11.74
CA ILE A 482 36.59 -65.95 12.06
C ILE A 482 36.63 -66.79 10.81
N SER A 483 36.47 -66.25 9.62
CA SER A 483 36.63 -66.90 8.32
C SER A 483 38.07 -66.70 7.79
#